data_7503789e03af0315b098ec69856098bd
#
_entry.id   7503789e03af0315b098ec69856098bd
#
_cell.length_a   1.000
_cell.length_b   1.000
_cell.length_c   1.000
_cell.angle_alpha   90.00
_cell.angle_beta   90.00
_cell.angle_gamma   90.00
#
_symmetry.space_group_name_H-M   'P 1'
#
loop_
_entity.id
_entity.type
_entity.pdbx_description
1 polymer ?
#
loop_
_entity_poly.entity_id
_entity_poly.type
_entity_poly.pdbx_seq_one_letter_code
_entity_poly.pdbx_strand_id
1 'polypeptide(L)'
;KIAEKITKKHSDYLFSLKGNQESIHDITKAFFSCNPLDEESCKKDEIQKLECETEIGHGRVEKREYFLCPDLKWFIDKKEWSNLNGIGMVRSWRLNKKTGEESHENRYFITSLRTVEKAAYALRSHWSIENNLHWVLDMIFDEDFSTVRKDNSAQNLNILRKYALNVLKQADFSEFSSKKNLTIGNKQLLCDKREECLEKVFNYL
;
A
#
# COMPACT_ATOMS: atom_id res chain seq x y z
N LYS A 1 21.70 -4.65 2.82
CA LYS A 1 21.87 -3.46 3.71
C LYS A 1 20.55 -3.02 4.37
N ILE A 2 19.43 -2.78 3.63
CA ILE A 2 18.15 -2.34 4.25
C ILE A 2 17.51 -3.48 5.05
N ALA A 3 17.35 -4.67 4.46
CA ALA A 3 16.83 -5.86 5.14
C ALA A 3 17.59 -6.15 6.45
N GLU A 4 18.92 -6.08 6.40
CA GLU A 4 19.78 -6.29 7.58
C GLU A 4 19.53 -5.25 8.69
N LYS A 5 19.33 -3.97 8.33
CA LYS A 5 19.01 -2.93 9.32
C LYS A 5 17.64 -3.14 9.97
N ILE A 6 16.67 -3.64 9.21
CA ILE A 6 15.33 -3.93 9.72
C ILE A 6 15.39 -5.13 10.67
N THR A 7 16.04 -6.21 10.26
CA THR A 7 16.13 -7.44 11.08
C THR A 7 16.95 -7.24 12.35
N LYS A 8 18.01 -6.41 12.32
CA LYS A 8 18.75 -6.00 13.54
C LYS A 8 17.88 -5.27 14.56
N LYS A 9 16.76 -4.65 14.12
CA LYS A 9 15.77 -4.02 15.01
C LYS A 9 14.63 -4.95 15.39
N HIS A 10 14.77 -6.27 15.17
CA HIS A 10 13.74 -7.28 15.43
C HIS A 10 12.40 -7.00 14.73
N SER A 11 12.48 -6.40 13.52
CA SER A 11 11.33 -6.07 12.69
C SER A 11 11.32 -6.90 11.42
N ASP A 12 10.14 -7.04 10.83
CA ASP A 12 9.95 -7.74 9.57
C ASP A 12 9.96 -6.79 8.38
N TYR A 13 10.22 -7.34 7.20
CA TYR A 13 10.13 -6.60 5.95
C TYR A 13 9.32 -7.35 4.89
N LEU A 14 8.77 -6.59 3.97
CA LEU A 14 8.19 -7.04 2.72
C LEU A 14 8.60 -6.05 1.63
N PHE A 15 9.29 -6.53 0.59
CA PHE A 15 9.75 -5.71 -0.52
C PHE A 15 9.10 -6.18 -1.82
N SER A 16 8.43 -5.26 -2.50
CA SER A 16 7.93 -5.50 -3.86
C SER A 16 9.10 -5.60 -4.82
N LEU A 17 9.08 -6.63 -5.66
CA LEU A 17 10.06 -6.83 -6.72
C LEU A 17 9.61 -6.08 -7.98
N LYS A 18 10.53 -5.33 -8.56
CA LYS A 18 10.34 -4.58 -9.81
C LYS A 18 11.44 -4.99 -10.80
N GLY A 19 11.27 -4.64 -12.08
CA GLY A 19 12.22 -4.99 -13.13
C GLY A 19 13.66 -4.47 -12.95
N ASN A 20 13.89 -3.52 -12.03
CA ASN A 20 15.24 -3.08 -11.65
C ASN A 20 15.99 -4.06 -10.73
N GLN A 21 15.37 -5.16 -10.35
CA GLN A 21 15.91 -6.25 -9.54
C GLN A 21 15.79 -7.55 -10.36
N GLU A 22 16.33 -7.55 -11.59
CA GLU A 22 16.07 -8.54 -12.63
C GLU A 22 16.23 -9.98 -12.14
N SER A 23 17.35 -10.37 -11.51
CA SER A 23 17.59 -11.77 -11.18
C SER A 23 16.55 -12.34 -10.19
N ILE A 24 16.31 -11.67 -9.08
CA ILE A 24 15.37 -12.15 -8.06
C ILE A 24 13.91 -12.03 -8.51
N HIS A 25 13.60 -10.99 -9.30
CA HIS A 25 12.28 -10.81 -9.89
C HIS A 25 11.97 -11.95 -10.87
N ASP A 26 12.90 -12.26 -11.77
CA ASP A 26 12.70 -13.26 -12.81
C ASP A 26 12.64 -14.68 -12.26
N ILE A 27 13.47 -15.00 -11.27
CA ILE A 27 13.39 -16.29 -10.56
C ILE A 27 12.03 -16.43 -9.87
N THR A 28 11.58 -15.40 -9.16
CA THR A 28 10.28 -15.42 -8.48
C THR A 28 9.12 -15.54 -9.47
N LYS A 29 9.18 -14.78 -10.56
CA LYS A 29 8.19 -14.84 -11.65
C LYS A 29 8.16 -16.22 -12.31
N ALA A 30 9.32 -16.78 -12.64
CA ALA A 30 9.43 -18.11 -13.24
C ALA A 30 8.83 -19.18 -12.31
N PHE A 31 9.15 -19.14 -11.00
CA PHE A 31 8.61 -20.06 -10.02
C PHE A 31 7.07 -20.06 -10.03
N PHE A 32 6.43 -18.90 -9.88
CA PHE A 32 4.96 -18.82 -9.86
C PHE A 32 4.32 -19.03 -11.24
N SER A 33 5.05 -18.90 -12.34
CA SER A 33 4.55 -19.18 -13.68
C SER A 33 4.60 -20.67 -14.05
N CYS A 34 5.57 -21.40 -13.50
CA CYS A 34 5.76 -22.83 -13.76
C CYS A 34 4.91 -23.71 -12.82
N ASN A 35 4.48 -23.19 -11.67
CA ASN A 35 3.68 -23.95 -10.73
C ASN A 35 2.18 -23.68 -10.95
N PRO A 36 1.34 -24.71 -11.16
CA PRO A 36 -0.08 -24.57 -11.07
C PRO A 36 -0.46 -24.08 -9.67
N LEU A 37 -1.29 -23.06 -9.56
CA LEU A 37 -1.66 -22.46 -8.27
C LEU A 37 -3.06 -22.92 -7.82
N ASP A 38 -3.43 -24.15 -8.20
CA ASP A 38 -4.57 -24.87 -7.66
C ASP A 38 -4.28 -25.40 -6.24
N GLU A 39 -5.31 -25.86 -5.55
CA GLU A 39 -5.18 -26.30 -4.16
C GLU A 39 -4.24 -27.51 -3.98
N GLU A 40 -4.19 -28.43 -4.94
CA GLU A 40 -3.38 -29.63 -4.86
C GLU A 40 -1.89 -29.29 -5.03
N SER A 41 -1.57 -28.51 -6.05
CA SER A 41 -0.21 -28.04 -6.31
C SER A 41 0.32 -27.15 -5.18
N CYS A 42 -0.51 -26.24 -4.66
CA CYS A 42 -0.12 -25.42 -3.51
C CYS A 42 0.24 -26.26 -2.29
N LYS A 43 -0.52 -27.33 -1.99
CA LYS A 43 -0.21 -28.24 -0.89
C LYS A 43 1.09 -29.01 -1.11
N LYS A 44 1.32 -29.49 -2.33
CA LYS A 44 2.53 -30.25 -2.71
C LYS A 44 3.79 -29.41 -2.58
N ASP A 45 3.74 -28.16 -3.02
CA ASP A 45 4.90 -27.26 -3.09
C ASP A 45 4.98 -26.33 -1.86
N GLU A 46 4.20 -26.64 -0.80
CA GLU A 46 4.12 -25.84 0.44
C GLU A 46 3.79 -24.35 0.20
N ILE A 47 3.09 -24.03 -0.89
CA ILE A 47 2.66 -22.67 -1.19
C ILE A 47 1.42 -22.36 -0.38
N GLN A 48 1.50 -21.37 0.47
CA GLN A 48 0.35 -20.83 1.21
C GLN A 48 -0.45 -19.94 0.27
N LYS A 49 -1.80 -20.11 0.27
CA LYS A 49 -2.74 -19.33 -0.54
C LYS A 49 -3.75 -18.65 0.36
N LEU A 50 -4.04 -17.37 0.09
CA LEU A 50 -5.12 -16.60 0.70
C LEU A 50 -5.92 -15.89 -0.39
N GLU A 51 -7.21 -16.17 -0.45
CA GLU A 51 -8.16 -15.43 -1.30
C GLU A 51 -8.87 -14.37 -0.47
N CYS A 52 -8.91 -13.15 -0.99
CA CYS A 52 -9.69 -12.08 -0.37
C CYS A 52 -11.09 -12.00 -0.97
N GLU A 53 -12.03 -11.51 -0.18
CA GLU A 53 -13.36 -11.19 -0.67
C GLU A 53 -13.31 -10.20 -1.83
N THR A 54 -14.28 -10.32 -2.72
CA THR A 54 -14.41 -9.42 -3.86
C THR A 54 -14.75 -8.01 -3.40
N GLU A 55 -13.91 -7.05 -3.71
CA GLU A 55 -14.12 -5.64 -3.39
C GLU A 55 -14.90 -4.96 -4.52
N ILE A 56 -15.95 -4.23 -4.15
CA ILE A 56 -16.76 -3.45 -5.07
C ILE A 56 -16.67 -1.98 -4.66
N GLY A 57 -16.09 -1.14 -5.52
CA GLY A 57 -15.97 0.28 -5.23
C GLY A 57 -15.46 1.09 -6.43
N HIS A 58 -15.72 2.39 -6.42
CA HIS A 58 -15.21 3.33 -7.44
C HIS A 58 -15.47 2.91 -8.89
N GLY A 59 -16.62 2.24 -9.16
CA GLY A 59 -16.99 1.78 -10.51
C GLY A 59 -16.25 0.54 -11.00
N ARG A 60 -15.57 -0.19 -10.12
CA ARG A 60 -14.84 -1.43 -10.43
C ARG A 60 -15.15 -2.56 -9.45
N VAL A 61 -14.93 -3.77 -9.92
CA VAL A 61 -14.88 -5.00 -9.12
C VAL A 61 -13.44 -5.46 -9.09
N GLU A 62 -12.93 -5.85 -7.93
CA GLU A 62 -11.55 -6.28 -7.77
C GLU A 62 -11.49 -7.54 -6.90
N LYS A 63 -10.76 -8.57 -7.38
CA LYS A 63 -10.45 -9.80 -6.64
C LYS A 63 -8.95 -9.93 -6.52
N ARG A 64 -8.46 -10.34 -5.35
CA ARG A 64 -7.03 -10.59 -5.10
C ARG A 64 -6.82 -11.95 -4.47
N GLU A 65 -5.75 -12.59 -4.94
CA GLU A 65 -5.21 -13.82 -4.36
C GLU A 65 -3.75 -13.56 -3.98
N TYR A 66 -3.37 -14.00 -2.80
CA TYR A 66 -2.03 -13.90 -2.27
C TYR A 66 -1.42 -15.28 -2.17
N PHE A 67 -0.18 -15.40 -2.62
CA PHE A 67 0.59 -16.64 -2.57
C PHE A 67 1.92 -16.37 -1.88
N LEU A 68 2.32 -17.29 -0.99
CA LEU A 68 3.60 -17.22 -0.29
C LEU A 68 4.24 -18.61 -0.29
N CYS A 69 5.45 -18.73 -0.83
CA CYS A 69 6.30 -19.91 -0.72
C CYS A 69 7.34 -19.68 0.39
N PRO A 70 7.23 -20.34 1.56
CA PRO A 70 8.19 -20.21 2.65
C PRO A 70 9.38 -21.15 2.49
N ASP A 71 9.29 -22.24 1.70
CA ASP A 71 10.42 -23.13 1.44
C ASP A 71 11.34 -22.55 0.35
N LEU A 72 12.47 -22.03 0.79
CA LEU A 72 13.49 -21.40 -0.05
C LEU A 72 14.79 -22.20 -0.10
N LYS A 73 14.74 -23.55 0.09
CA LYS A 73 15.95 -24.39 0.02
C LYS A 73 16.59 -24.36 -1.37
N TRP A 74 15.77 -24.24 -2.39
CA TRP A 74 16.16 -24.17 -3.80
C TRP A 74 16.60 -22.77 -4.24
N PHE A 75 16.33 -21.72 -3.42
CA PHE A 75 16.56 -20.32 -3.81
C PHE A 75 18.01 -19.91 -3.55
N ILE A 76 18.78 -19.73 -4.62
CA ILE A 76 20.24 -19.51 -4.58
C ILE A 76 20.60 -18.21 -3.89
N ASP A 77 19.86 -17.13 -4.19
CA ASP A 77 20.14 -15.77 -3.71
C ASP A 77 19.68 -15.52 -2.26
N LYS A 78 19.18 -16.54 -1.57
CA LYS A 78 18.72 -16.43 -0.18
C LYS A 78 19.76 -15.81 0.75
N LYS A 79 21.03 -16.12 0.54
CA LYS A 79 22.13 -15.63 1.41
C LYS A 79 22.37 -14.13 1.31
N GLU A 80 21.95 -13.48 0.21
CA GLU A 80 22.10 -12.05 0.01
C GLU A 80 21.08 -11.24 0.81
N TRP A 81 19.99 -11.88 1.28
CA TRP A 81 18.88 -11.24 1.96
C TRP A 81 18.79 -11.69 3.42
N SER A 82 19.08 -10.79 4.33
CA SER A 82 19.01 -11.06 5.76
C SER A 82 17.61 -11.51 6.16
N ASN A 83 17.49 -12.69 6.77
CA ASN A 83 16.23 -13.28 7.26
C ASN A 83 15.14 -13.41 6.17
N LEU A 84 15.53 -13.74 4.94
CA LEU A 84 14.56 -14.05 3.88
C LEU A 84 13.84 -15.36 4.21
N ASN A 85 12.53 -15.29 4.41
CA ASN A 85 11.69 -16.44 4.77
C ASN A 85 10.63 -16.77 3.72
N GLY A 86 10.45 -15.96 2.69
CA GLY A 86 9.48 -16.26 1.65
C GLY A 86 9.61 -15.39 0.42
N ILE A 87 9.24 -15.99 -0.71
CA ILE A 87 8.91 -15.28 -1.95
C ILE A 87 7.40 -15.35 -2.16
N GLY A 88 6.81 -14.32 -2.74
CA GLY A 88 5.37 -14.30 -2.90
C GLY A 88 4.89 -13.60 -4.16
N MET A 89 3.61 -13.83 -4.44
CA MET A 89 2.91 -13.21 -5.55
C MET A 89 1.52 -12.72 -5.11
N VAL A 90 1.13 -11.57 -5.61
CA VAL A 90 -0.26 -11.10 -5.59
C VAL A 90 -0.81 -11.18 -7.00
N ARG A 91 -1.88 -11.93 -7.19
CA ARG A 91 -2.65 -11.97 -8.42
C ARG A 91 -3.89 -11.10 -8.23
N SER A 92 -4.04 -10.08 -9.06
CA SER A 92 -5.19 -9.19 -9.05
C SER A 92 -5.98 -9.33 -10.34
N TRP A 93 -7.29 -9.47 -10.23
CA TRP A 93 -8.25 -9.35 -11.31
C TRP A 93 -9.12 -8.11 -11.06
N ARG A 94 -9.36 -7.33 -12.11
CA ARG A 94 -10.17 -6.12 -12.05
C ARG A 94 -11.11 -6.05 -13.23
N LEU A 95 -12.36 -5.70 -12.96
CA LEU A 95 -13.39 -5.43 -13.97
C LEU A 95 -13.85 -3.98 -13.82
N ASN A 96 -13.73 -3.19 -14.88
CA ASN A 96 -14.30 -1.85 -14.97
C ASN A 96 -15.79 -1.96 -15.29
N LYS A 97 -16.66 -1.57 -14.37
CA LYS A 97 -18.12 -1.66 -14.57
C LYS A 97 -18.69 -0.78 -15.68
N LYS A 98 -17.98 0.30 -16.06
CA LYS A 98 -18.45 1.22 -17.10
C LYS A 98 -18.06 0.75 -18.49
N THR A 99 -16.82 0.25 -18.65
CA THR A 99 -16.30 -0.17 -19.96
C THR A 99 -16.45 -1.67 -20.20
N GLY A 100 -16.66 -2.48 -19.15
CA GLY A 100 -16.64 -3.94 -19.23
C GLY A 100 -15.25 -4.54 -19.40
N GLU A 101 -14.20 -3.71 -19.36
CA GLU A 101 -12.83 -4.17 -19.54
C GLU A 101 -12.32 -4.92 -18.31
N GLU A 102 -11.69 -6.05 -18.57
CA GLU A 102 -11.01 -6.85 -17.56
C GLU A 102 -9.50 -6.66 -17.65
N SER A 103 -8.84 -6.64 -16.51
CA SER A 103 -7.38 -6.60 -16.41
C SER A 103 -6.87 -7.57 -15.36
N HIS A 104 -5.73 -8.19 -15.66
CA HIS A 104 -5.01 -9.10 -14.78
C HIS A 104 -3.63 -8.54 -14.50
N GLU A 105 -3.20 -8.62 -13.24
CA GLU A 105 -1.89 -8.16 -12.83
C GLU A 105 -1.28 -9.11 -11.81
N ASN A 106 -0.02 -9.51 -12.03
CA ASN A 106 0.77 -10.25 -11.06
C ASN A 106 1.88 -9.36 -10.54
N ARG A 107 1.99 -9.23 -9.22
CA ARG A 107 3.06 -8.51 -8.53
C ARG A 107 3.81 -9.47 -7.63
N TYR A 108 5.12 -9.39 -7.63
CA TYR A 108 5.99 -10.28 -6.88
C TYR A 108 6.64 -9.56 -5.71
N PHE A 109 6.94 -10.29 -4.64
CA PHE A 109 7.56 -9.73 -3.44
C PHE A 109 8.45 -10.77 -2.74
N ILE A 110 9.37 -10.26 -1.91
CA ILE A 110 10.17 -11.04 -0.96
C ILE A 110 9.89 -10.56 0.44
N THR A 111 10.00 -11.46 1.43
CA THR A 111 9.64 -11.12 2.79
C THR A 111 10.36 -11.96 3.85
N SER A 112 10.53 -11.37 5.04
CA SER A 112 10.90 -12.10 6.26
C SER A 112 9.70 -12.73 6.97
N LEU A 113 8.47 -12.39 6.57
CA LEU A 113 7.25 -12.97 7.11
C LEU A 113 7.10 -14.43 6.70
N ARG A 114 6.44 -15.23 7.54
CA ARG A 114 6.30 -16.68 7.36
C ARG A 114 4.89 -17.12 6.98
N THR A 115 3.91 -16.21 7.05
CA THR A 115 2.52 -16.55 6.76
C THR A 115 1.93 -15.61 5.73
N VAL A 116 1.10 -16.15 4.84
CA VAL A 116 0.47 -15.41 3.77
C VAL A 116 -0.48 -14.33 4.29
N GLU A 117 -1.14 -14.56 5.45
CA GLU A 117 -2.03 -13.60 6.09
C GLU A 117 -1.29 -12.33 6.51
N LYS A 118 -0.11 -12.48 7.16
CA LYS A 118 0.73 -11.34 7.54
C LYS A 118 1.26 -10.59 6.32
N ALA A 119 1.65 -11.31 5.27
CA ALA A 119 2.10 -10.70 4.02
C ALA A 119 0.97 -9.92 3.34
N ALA A 120 -0.23 -10.50 3.24
CA ALA A 120 -1.41 -9.85 2.69
C ALA A 120 -1.78 -8.59 3.49
N TYR A 121 -1.77 -8.67 4.83
CA TYR A 121 -2.02 -7.52 5.70
C TYR A 121 -0.98 -6.40 5.48
N ALA A 122 0.31 -6.73 5.40
CA ALA A 122 1.37 -5.75 5.17
C ALA A 122 1.21 -5.04 3.80
N LEU A 123 0.91 -5.80 2.76
CA LEU A 123 0.65 -5.27 1.42
C LEU A 123 -0.58 -4.35 1.40
N ARG A 124 -1.68 -4.76 2.04
CA ARG A 124 -2.90 -3.96 2.15
C ARG A 124 -2.68 -2.68 2.94
N SER A 125 -1.94 -2.76 4.05
CA SER A 125 -1.62 -1.60 4.88
C SER A 125 -0.75 -0.58 4.16
N HIS A 126 0.19 -1.04 3.33
CA HIS A 126 0.98 -0.16 2.48
C HIS A 126 0.12 0.61 1.47
N TRP A 127 -0.82 -0.06 0.82
CA TRP A 127 -1.80 0.59 -0.08
C TRP A 127 -2.70 1.60 0.63
N SER A 128 -3.02 1.34 1.90
CA SER A 128 -3.77 2.30 2.72
C SER A 128 -2.99 3.61 2.93
N ILE A 129 -1.67 3.54 3.09
CA ILE A 129 -0.82 4.74 3.19
C ILE A 129 -0.83 5.52 1.87
N GLU A 130 -0.71 4.84 0.74
CA GLU A 130 -0.79 5.46 -0.59
C GLU A 130 -2.10 6.25 -0.75
N ASN A 131 -3.24 5.62 -0.47
CA ASN A 131 -4.55 6.23 -0.68
C ASN A 131 -4.90 7.30 0.37
N ASN A 132 -4.52 7.11 1.63
CA ASN A 132 -4.95 7.96 2.74
C ASN A 132 -3.95 9.07 3.10
N LEU A 133 -2.73 8.98 2.59
CA LEU A 133 -1.70 9.99 2.84
C LEU A 133 -1.17 10.57 1.53
N HIS A 134 -0.47 9.80 0.71
CA HIS A 134 0.21 10.33 -0.48
C HIS A 134 -0.77 10.94 -1.46
N TRP A 135 -1.80 10.20 -1.87
CA TRP A 135 -2.83 10.72 -2.78
C TRP A 135 -3.50 11.99 -2.24
N VAL A 136 -3.75 12.07 -0.92
CA VAL A 136 -4.36 13.27 -0.33
C VAL A 136 -3.40 14.45 -0.36
N LEU A 137 -2.11 14.22 -0.07
CA LEU A 137 -1.10 15.29 -0.14
C LEU A 137 -0.93 15.80 -1.57
N ASP A 138 -0.94 14.90 -2.56
CA ASP A 138 -0.77 15.27 -3.97
C ASP A 138 -2.01 15.97 -4.53
N MET A 139 -3.20 15.41 -4.32
CA MET A 139 -4.44 15.87 -4.95
C MET A 139 -5.18 16.97 -4.19
N ILE A 140 -5.02 17.04 -2.86
CA ILE A 140 -5.73 18.01 -2.03
C ILE A 140 -4.80 19.15 -1.56
N PHE A 141 -3.54 18.83 -1.29
CA PHE A 141 -2.56 19.81 -0.83
C PHE A 141 -1.54 20.23 -1.89
N ASP A 142 -1.71 19.78 -3.14
CA ASP A 142 -0.86 20.11 -4.30
C ASP A 142 0.63 19.91 -4.03
N GLU A 143 1.00 18.79 -3.36
CA GLU A 143 2.39 18.55 -2.97
C GLU A 143 3.32 18.43 -4.18
N ASP A 144 2.92 17.67 -5.20
CA ASP A 144 3.69 17.43 -6.43
C ASP A 144 3.86 18.71 -7.28
N PHE A 145 2.89 19.63 -7.24
CA PHE A 145 2.96 20.92 -7.93
C PHE A 145 3.78 21.97 -7.21
N SER A 146 4.26 21.68 -5.99
CA SER A 146 5.03 22.62 -5.21
C SER A 146 6.39 22.93 -5.85
N THR A 147 6.64 24.20 -6.10
CA THR A 147 7.92 24.72 -6.63
C THR A 147 8.92 25.13 -5.55
N VAL A 148 8.57 24.98 -4.29
CA VAL A 148 9.41 25.34 -3.15
C VAL A 148 10.62 24.43 -3.09
N ARG A 149 11.85 25.02 -3.23
CA ARG A 149 13.10 24.24 -3.31
C ARG A 149 14.23 24.80 -2.44
N LYS A 150 14.08 26.01 -1.87
CA LYS A 150 15.14 26.68 -1.13
C LYS A 150 15.35 26.05 0.25
N ASP A 151 16.57 25.69 0.57
CA ASP A 151 17.01 25.16 1.87
C ASP A 151 16.09 24.01 2.37
N ASN A 152 15.60 24.13 3.60
CA ASN A 152 14.67 23.17 4.21
C ASN A 152 13.18 23.48 3.94
N SER A 153 12.88 24.45 3.08
CA SER A 153 11.51 24.93 2.89
C SER A 153 10.56 23.84 2.36
N ALA A 154 11.03 22.99 1.44
CA ALA A 154 10.24 21.88 0.93
C ALA A 154 9.89 20.87 2.04
N GLN A 155 10.86 20.53 2.89
CA GLN A 155 10.68 19.63 4.01
C GLN A 155 9.74 20.23 5.07
N ASN A 156 9.90 21.50 5.40
CA ASN A 156 9.06 22.20 6.35
C ASN A 156 7.61 22.28 5.87
N LEU A 157 7.41 22.58 4.57
CA LEU A 157 6.08 22.63 3.97
C LEU A 157 5.40 21.25 3.98
N ASN A 158 6.14 20.18 3.73
CA ASN A 158 5.64 18.82 3.82
C ASN A 158 5.17 18.47 5.26
N ILE A 159 5.94 18.90 6.27
CA ILE A 159 5.56 18.73 7.68
C ILE A 159 4.25 19.47 7.98
N LEU A 160 4.14 20.74 7.54
CA LEU A 160 2.93 21.54 7.73
C LEU A 160 1.70 20.91 7.05
N ARG A 161 1.84 20.40 5.81
CA ARG A 161 0.77 19.69 5.11
C ARG A 161 0.29 18.45 5.87
N LYS A 162 1.23 17.63 6.35
CA LYS A 162 0.92 16.43 7.15
C LYS A 162 0.23 16.79 8.47
N TYR A 163 0.65 17.87 9.08
CA TYR A 163 0.03 18.37 10.29
C TYR A 163 -1.40 18.84 10.04
N ALA A 164 -1.61 19.69 9.03
CA ALA A 164 -2.94 20.13 8.62
C ALA A 164 -3.86 18.95 8.26
N LEU A 165 -3.36 17.96 7.54
CA LEU A 165 -4.11 16.74 7.23
C LEU A 165 -4.54 16.00 8.51
N ASN A 166 -3.66 15.87 9.50
CA ASN A 166 -3.99 15.20 10.76
C ASN A 166 -5.08 15.95 11.52
N VAL A 167 -4.99 17.27 11.59
CA VAL A 167 -6.01 18.10 12.25
C VAL A 167 -7.36 17.99 11.54
N LEU A 168 -7.39 18.10 10.20
CA LEU A 168 -8.61 17.92 9.42
C LEU A 168 -9.23 16.52 9.56
N LYS A 169 -8.42 15.47 9.76
CA LYS A 169 -8.92 14.12 10.04
C LYS A 169 -9.62 14.03 11.40
N GLN A 170 -9.10 14.68 12.40
CA GLN A 170 -9.58 14.60 13.79
C GLN A 170 -10.72 15.57 14.08
N ALA A 171 -10.73 16.75 13.45
CA ALA A 171 -11.71 17.79 13.70
C ALA A 171 -13.13 17.34 13.31
N ASP A 172 -14.09 17.61 14.20
CA ASP A 172 -15.51 17.39 13.96
C ASP A 172 -16.14 18.57 13.20
N PHE A 173 -16.74 18.27 12.06
CA PHE A 173 -17.39 19.21 11.17
C PHE A 173 -18.92 19.07 11.15
N SER A 174 -19.51 18.35 12.11
CA SER A 174 -20.94 18.06 12.15
C SER A 174 -21.82 19.33 12.23
N GLU A 175 -21.31 20.38 12.86
CA GLU A 175 -22.02 21.68 12.99
C GLU A 175 -22.06 22.45 11.65
N PHE A 176 -21.11 22.19 10.75
CA PHE A 176 -20.96 22.93 9.48
C PHE A 176 -21.55 22.19 8.28
N SER A 177 -21.92 20.93 8.43
CA SER A 177 -22.45 20.12 7.34
C SER A 177 -23.35 19.01 7.85
N SER A 178 -24.47 18.81 7.19
CA SER A 178 -25.38 17.66 7.41
C SER A 178 -24.83 16.33 6.87
N LYS A 179 -23.78 16.37 6.07
CA LYS A 179 -23.11 15.16 5.57
C LYS A 179 -22.27 14.52 6.66
N LYS A 180 -22.63 13.29 7.04
CA LYS A 180 -21.97 12.53 8.11
C LYS A 180 -20.48 12.24 7.85
N ASN A 181 -20.07 12.12 6.58
CA ASN A 181 -18.68 11.84 6.19
C ASN A 181 -18.21 12.85 5.13
N LEU A 182 -17.54 13.90 5.58
CA LEU A 182 -16.88 14.86 4.69
C LEU A 182 -15.52 14.34 4.24
N THR A 183 -15.22 14.49 2.96
CA THR A 183 -13.86 14.26 2.44
C THR A 183 -12.91 15.33 2.94
N ILE A 184 -11.61 15.08 2.96
CA ILE A 184 -10.58 16.06 3.36
C ILE A 184 -10.69 17.34 2.50
N GLY A 185 -10.89 17.21 1.19
CA GLY A 185 -11.07 18.37 0.32
C GLY A 185 -12.31 19.21 0.67
N ASN A 186 -13.43 18.56 1.04
CA ASN A 186 -14.61 19.31 1.50
C ASN A 186 -14.37 20.00 2.85
N LYS A 187 -13.63 19.37 3.77
CA LYS A 187 -13.25 19.99 5.04
C LYS A 187 -12.34 21.21 4.82
N GLN A 188 -11.36 21.08 3.94
CA GLN A 188 -10.48 22.20 3.54
C GLN A 188 -11.28 23.35 2.93
N LEU A 189 -12.20 23.05 2.00
CA LEU A 189 -13.06 24.06 1.38
C LEU A 189 -13.97 24.76 2.39
N LEU A 190 -14.45 24.07 3.41
CA LEU A 190 -15.25 24.68 4.50
C LEU A 190 -14.39 25.64 5.33
N CYS A 191 -13.16 25.27 5.67
CA CYS A 191 -12.23 26.15 6.38
C CYS A 191 -11.85 27.38 5.56
N ASP A 192 -11.71 27.25 4.24
CA ASP A 192 -11.43 28.37 3.34
C ASP A 192 -12.59 29.38 3.26
N LYS A 193 -13.82 28.91 3.33
CA LYS A 193 -15.03 29.72 3.17
C LYS A 193 -15.63 30.23 4.46
N ARG A 194 -15.30 29.66 5.62
CA ARG A 194 -15.92 29.96 6.91
C ARG A 194 -14.87 30.09 7.99
N GLU A 195 -14.71 31.30 8.50
CA GLU A 195 -13.74 31.63 9.55
C GLU A 195 -14.00 30.81 10.84
N GLU A 196 -15.27 30.67 11.24
CA GLU A 196 -15.66 29.83 12.38
C GLU A 196 -15.21 28.37 12.27
N CYS A 197 -15.19 27.84 11.05
CA CYS A 197 -14.73 26.50 10.78
C CYS A 197 -13.19 26.39 10.92
N LEU A 198 -12.49 27.41 10.46
CA LEU A 198 -11.05 27.52 10.60
C LEU A 198 -10.62 27.67 12.07
N GLU A 199 -11.30 28.54 12.84
CA GLU A 199 -11.08 28.70 14.29
C GLU A 199 -11.28 27.38 15.05
N LYS A 200 -12.33 26.63 14.72
CA LYS A 200 -12.56 25.32 15.34
C LYS A 200 -11.42 24.34 15.06
N VAL A 201 -10.88 24.34 13.85
CA VAL A 201 -9.73 23.51 13.48
C VAL A 201 -8.49 23.91 14.27
N PHE A 202 -8.24 25.20 14.47
CA PHE A 202 -7.12 25.69 15.29
C PHE A 202 -7.26 25.32 16.77
N ASN A 203 -8.47 25.21 17.30
CA ASN A 203 -8.69 24.80 18.69
C ASN A 203 -8.44 23.29 18.93
N TYR A 204 -8.20 22.49 17.88
CA TYR A 204 -7.69 21.10 17.98
C TYR A 204 -6.16 21.04 18.07
N LEU A 205 -5.47 22.17 17.99
CA LEU A 205 -4.02 22.29 18.09
C LEU A 205 -3.58 22.50 19.53
#